data_f026ed36785d1d1f220bff036c59d6b1
#
_entry.id   f026ed36785d1d1f220bff036c59d6b1
#
_cell.length_a   1.000
_cell.length_b   1.000
_cell.length_c   1.000
_cell.angle_alpha   90.00
_cell.angle_beta   90.00
_cell.angle_gamma   90.00
#
_symmetry.space_group_name_H-M   'P 1'
#
loop_
_entity.id
_entity.type
_entity.pdbx_description
1 polymer ?
#
loop_
_entity_poly.entity_id
_entity_poly.type
_entity_poly.pdbx_seq_one_letter_code
_entity_poly.pdbx_strand_id
1 'polypeptide(L)'
;YNPFHNGHQYQIEQARKKTNADVMIAIMSSHFMQRGEPAFIDKWKRAEAAVKNGIDVVIELPYIYATQAAHQFAQGGVDLLKLADVDYISFGSECGNIENLSEIADTPVNLNHIKEIMDTGVSFPKAYSLLTSQMEPNDILAVCYLKAIKDTKIKPVLIQRNTGYFDETIQPLASAYAIRNACIQ
;
A
#
# COMPACT_ATOMS: atom_id res chain seq x y z
N TYR A 1 4.45 -3.77 -6.07
CA TYR A 1 5.40 -4.86 -6.28
C TYR A 1 6.76 -4.30 -6.70
N ASN A 2 7.80 -4.45 -5.86
CA ASN A 2 9.11 -3.86 -6.17
C ASN A 2 10.26 -4.58 -5.44
N PRO A 3 10.59 -5.83 -5.82
CA PRO A 3 9.94 -6.72 -6.79
C PRO A 3 8.67 -7.39 -6.26
N PHE A 4 8.03 -8.21 -7.11
CA PHE A 4 7.01 -9.17 -6.67
C PHE A 4 7.68 -10.29 -5.85
N HIS A 5 7.04 -10.72 -4.76
CA HIS A 5 7.56 -11.75 -3.87
C HIS A 5 6.43 -12.54 -3.18
N ASN A 6 6.77 -13.60 -2.47
CA ASN A 6 5.82 -14.53 -1.85
C ASN A 6 4.79 -13.83 -0.91
N GLY A 7 5.19 -12.74 -0.24
CA GLY A 7 4.25 -11.95 0.57
C GLY A 7 3.13 -11.30 -0.25
N HIS A 8 3.42 -10.90 -1.50
CA HIS A 8 2.39 -10.40 -2.42
C HIS A 8 1.50 -11.54 -2.92
N GLN A 9 2.08 -12.70 -3.23
CA GLN A 9 1.31 -13.88 -3.60
C GLN A 9 0.34 -14.26 -2.46
N TYR A 10 0.84 -14.35 -1.23
CA TYR A 10 0.02 -14.61 -0.05
C TYR A 10 -1.14 -13.60 0.08
N GLN A 11 -0.87 -12.30 -0.11
CA GLN A 11 -1.91 -11.27 -0.08
C GLN A 11 -2.99 -11.51 -1.15
N ILE A 12 -2.60 -11.83 -2.38
CA ILE A 12 -3.53 -12.11 -3.49
C ILE A 12 -4.40 -13.31 -3.15
N GLU A 13 -3.81 -14.40 -2.69
CA GLU A 13 -4.52 -15.63 -2.31
C GLU A 13 -5.52 -15.37 -1.18
N GLN A 14 -5.10 -14.67 -0.12
CA GLN A 14 -5.97 -14.34 1.00
C GLN A 14 -7.10 -13.38 0.60
N ALA A 15 -6.81 -12.38 -0.23
CA ALA A 15 -7.81 -11.45 -0.74
C ALA A 15 -8.87 -12.19 -1.56
N ARG A 16 -8.46 -13.02 -2.52
CA ARG A 16 -9.39 -13.82 -3.33
C ARG A 16 -10.24 -14.75 -2.46
N LYS A 17 -9.62 -15.43 -1.47
CA LYS A 17 -10.33 -16.33 -0.55
C LYS A 17 -11.36 -15.60 0.33
N LYS A 18 -11.02 -14.40 0.83
CA LYS A 18 -11.92 -13.63 1.70
C LYS A 18 -13.10 -13.00 0.95
N THR A 19 -12.88 -12.62 -0.31
CA THR A 19 -13.89 -11.91 -1.12
C THR A 19 -14.65 -12.83 -2.07
N ASN A 20 -14.12 -14.01 -2.35
CA ASN A 20 -14.58 -14.90 -3.45
C ASN A 20 -14.66 -14.14 -4.79
N ALA A 21 -13.68 -13.25 -5.04
CA ALA A 21 -13.67 -12.39 -6.22
C ALA A 21 -13.38 -13.18 -7.49
N ASP A 22 -14.16 -12.92 -8.54
CA ASP A 22 -13.96 -13.49 -9.88
C ASP A 22 -12.74 -12.86 -10.56
N VAL A 23 -12.53 -11.55 -10.36
CA VAL A 23 -11.46 -10.77 -10.98
C VAL A 23 -10.62 -10.06 -9.93
N MET A 24 -9.31 -10.19 -10.04
CA MET A 24 -8.33 -9.50 -9.20
C MET A 24 -7.59 -8.42 -10.01
N ILE A 25 -7.74 -7.17 -9.59
CA ILE A 25 -7.10 -6.01 -10.23
C ILE A 25 -5.96 -5.52 -9.32
N ALA A 26 -4.78 -5.30 -9.88
CA ALA A 26 -3.69 -4.63 -9.20
C ALA A 26 -3.46 -3.23 -9.77
N ILE A 27 -3.51 -2.21 -8.92
CA ILE A 27 -3.03 -0.87 -9.25
C ILE A 27 -1.56 -0.81 -8.91
N MET A 28 -0.70 -0.49 -9.88
CA MET A 28 0.75 -0.59 -9.73
C MET A 28 1.46 0.66 -10.25
N SER A 29 2.36 1.21 -9.41
CA SER A 29 3.27 2.29 -9.84
C SER A 29 4.10 1.86 -11.04
N SER A 30 4.36 2.80 -11.97
CA SER A 30 5.13 2.59 -13.18
C SER A 30 6.65 2.44 -12.91
N HIS A 31 7.46 3.33 -13.43
CA HIS A 31 8.92 3.29 -13.32
C HIS A 31 9.45 3.88 -12.01
N PHE A 32 8.63 4.65 -11.30
CA PHE A 32 9.00 5.29 -10.03
C PHE A 32 8.08 4.85 -8.91
N MET A 33 8.68 4.65 -7.73
CA MET A 33 7.97 4.28 -6.52
C MET A 33 7.48 5.51 -5.76
N GLN A 34 6.69 5.31 -4.72
CA GLN A 34 6.07 6.37 -3.93
C GLN A 34 7.08 7.38 -3.36
N ARG A 35 8.30 6.96 -3.03
CA ARG A 35 9.36 7.84 -2.52
C ARG A 35 10.20 8.52 -3.62
N GLY A 36 9.76 8.44 -4.88
CA GLY A 36 10.45 9.02 -6.03
C GLY A 36 11.66 8.22 -6.52
N GLU A 37 11.96 7.09 -5.90
CA GLU A 37 13.04 6.19 -6.33
C GLU A 37 12.65 5.39 -7.59
N PRO A 38 13.59 5.06 -8.47
CA PRO A 38 13.32 4.15 -9.57
C PRO A 38 12.89 2.77 -9.08
N ALA A 39 12.00 2.12 -9.82
CA ALA A 39 11.65 0.74 -9.56
C ALA A 39 12.85 -0.17 -9.78
N PHE A 40 13.03 -1.17 -8.91
CA PHE A 40 14.14 -2.14 -8.99
C PHE A 40 14.10 -3.01 -10.25
N ILE A 41 12.89 -3.30 -10.73
CA ILE A 41 12.63 -4.04 -11.97
C ILE A 41 11.63 -3.23 -12.80
N ASP A 42 11.75 -3.27 -14.13
CA ASP A 42 10.86 -2.58 -15.03
C ASP A 42 9.37 -2.96 -14.82
N LYS A 43 8.48 -2.05 -15.20
CA LYS A 43 7.05 -2.22 -14.93
C LYS A 43 6.44 -3.44 -15.62
N TRP A 44 6.91 -3.79 -16.83
CA TRP A 44 6.37 -4.91 -17.59
C TRP A 44 6.67 -6.23 -16.94
N LYS A 45 7.91 -6.43 -16.44
CA LYS A 45 8.32 -7.62 -15.69
C LYS A 45 7.59 -7.74 -14.36
N ARG A 46 7.34 -6.62 -13.68
CA ARG A 46 6.56 -6.61 -12.43
C ARG A 46 5.09 -6.95 -12.68
N ALA A 47 4.49 -6.42 -13.76
CA ALA A 47 3.13 -6.74 -14.18
C ALA A 47 3.02 -8.21 -14.59
N GLU A 48 3.96 -8.72 -15.41
CA GLU A 48 4.03 -10.14 -15.79
C GLU A 48 4.09 -11.06 -14.58
N ALA A 49 4.93 -10.73 -13.59
CA ALA A 49 5.02 -11.48 -12.35
C ALA A 49 3.69 -11.47 -11.56
N ALA A 50 3.01 -10.33 -11.48
CA ALA A 50 1.71 -10.24 -10.82
C ALA A 50 0.65 -11.10 -11.52
N VAL A 51 0.56 -11.03 -12.85
CA VAL A 51 -0.40 -11.82 -13.64
C VAL A 51 -0.13 -13.32 -13.50
N LYS A 52 1.14 -13.75 -13.57
CA LYS A 52 1.51 -15.16 -13.37
C LYS A 52 1.16 -15.70 -11.97
N ASN A 53 0.95 -14.81 -11.01
CA ASN A 53 0.67 -15.17 -9.62
C ASN A 53 -0.76 -14.78 -9.16
N GLY A 54 -1.71 -14.71 -10.09
CA GLY A 54 -3.14 -14.64 -9.76
C GLY A 54 -3.79 -13.27 -9.85
N ILE A 55 -3.12 -12.26 -10.38
CA ILE A 55 -3.74 -11.00 -10.81
C ILE A 55 -4.27 -11.17 -12.23
N ASP A 56 -5.50 -10.76 -12.47
CA ASP A 56 -6.12 -10.85 -13.80
C ASP A 56 -5.85 -9.59 -14.64
N VAL A 57 -5.81 -8.42 -13.99
CA VAL A 57 -5.58 -7.13 -14.65
C VAL A 57 -4.61 -6.28 -13.84
N VAL A 58 -3.62 -5.70 -14.51
CA VAL A 58 -2.72 -4.69 -13.91
C VAL A 58 -3.01 -3.34 -14.54
N ILE A 59 -3.37 -2.36 -13.73
CA ILE A 59 -3.60 -0.97 -14.13
C ILE A 59 -2.45 -0.11 -13.61
N GLU A 60 -1.86 0.69 -14.48
CA GLU A 60 -0.79 1.61 -14.10
C GLU A 60 -1.34 2.80 -13.32
N LEU A 61 -0.82 3.04 -12.12
CA LEU A 61 -1.07 4.27 -11.37
C LEU A 61 -0.31 5.42 -12.06
N PRO A 62 -1.00 6.49 -12.50
CA PRO A 62 -0.34 7.63 -13.12
C PRO A 62 0.77 8.21 -12.27
N TYR A 63 1.87 8.62 -12.92
CA TYR A 63 3.08 9.12 -12.25
C TYR A 63 2.78 10.23 -11.22
N ILE A 64 1.86 11.14 -11.54
CA ILE A 64 1.50 12.25 -10.66
C ILE A 64 0.90 11.80 -9.31
N TYR A 65 0.36 10.58 -9.22
CA TYR A 65 -0.10 9.97 -7.98
C TYR A 65 0.94 9.01 -7.39
N ALA A 66 1.67 8.32 -8.26
CA ALA A 66 2.61 7.27 -7.85
C ALA A 66 3.77 7.78 -6.99
N THR A 67 4.20 9.03 -7.16
CA THR A 67 5.33 9.67 -6.46
C THR A 67 4.90 10.70 -5.41
N GLN A 68 3.69 10.58 -4.89
CA GLN A 68 3.11 11.50 -3.93
C GLN A 68 3.12 10.96 -2.49
N ALA A 69 2.75 11.84 -1.55
CA ALA A 69 2.48 11.45 -0.18
C ALA A 69 1.37 10.38 -0.11
N ALA A 70 1.37 9.58 0.97
CA ALA A 70 0.51 8.41 1.11
C ALA A 70 -0.98 8.68 0.83
N HIS A 71 -1.51 9.82 1.26
CA HIS A 71 -2.90 10.18 1.03
C HIS A 71 -3.25 10.41 -0.44
N GLN A 72 -2.37 11.08 -1.20
CA GLN A 72 -2.57 11.33 -2.64
C GLN A 72 -2.34 10.05 -3.46
N PHE A 73 -1.35 9.25 -3.06
CA PHE A 73 -1.12 7.93 -3.63
C PHE A 73 -2.35 7.03 -3.45
N ALA A 74 -2.90 6.97 -2.25
CA ALA A 74 -4.10 6.18 -1.94
C ALA A 74 -5.33 6.69 -2.70
N GLN A 75 -5.51 8.02 -2.76
CA GLN A 75 -6.62 8.62 -3.50
C GLN A 75 -6.56 8.26 -4.98
N GLY A 76 -5.40 8.42 -5.64
CA GLY A 76 -5.24 8.06 -7.06
C GLY A 76 -5.49 6.56 -7.32
N GLY A 77 -5.05 5.69 -6.41
CA GLY A 77 -5.34 4.26 -6.48
C GLY A 77 -6.84 3.96 -6.35
N VAL A 78 -7.50 4.56 -5.37
CA VAL A 78 -8.96 4.39 -5.16
C VAL A 78 -9.78 4.96 -6.32
N ASP A 79 -9.38 6.09 -6.90
CA ASP A 79 -10.09 6.65 -8.05
C ASP A 79 -10.05 5.73 -9.27
N LEU A 80 -8.92 5.05 -9.52
CA LEU A 80 -8.84 4.01 -10.55
C LEU A 80 -9.72 2.80 -10.22
N LEU A 81 -9.76 2.36 -8.97
CA LEU A 81 -10.62 1.27 -8.53
C LEU A 81 -12.11 1.62 -8.64
N LYS A 82 -12.49 2.88 -8.40
CA LYS A 82 -13.87 3.39 -8.64
C LYS A 82 -14.22 3.34 -10.12
N LEU A 83 -13.30 3.75 -11.00
CA LEU A 83 -13.51 3.67 -12.46
C LEU A 83 -13.63 2.22 -12.95
N ALA A 84 -12.92 1.29 -12.32
CA ALA A 84 -13.01 -0.14 -12.59
C ALA A 84 -14.22 -0.81 -11.93
N ASP A 85 -15.04 -0.06 -11.19
CA ASP A 85 -16.29 -0.50 -10.54
C ASP A 85 -16.11 -1.72 -9.62
N VAL A 86 -15.04 -1.74 -8.82
CA VAL A 86 -14.72 -2.86 -7.93
C VAL A 86 -15.58 -2.88 -6.67
N ASP A 87 -15.79 -4.07 -6.09
CA ASP A 87 -16.51 -4.26 -4.83
C ASP A 87 -15.63 -4.13 -3.60
N TYR A 88 -14.34 -4.49 -3.74
CA TYR A 88 -13.40 -4.58 -2.61
C TYR A 88 -12.06 -3.93 -2.94
N ILE A 89 -11.42 -3.38 -1.90
CA ILE A 89 -9.99 -3.03 -1.92
C ILE A 89 -9.26 -3.89 -0.88
N SER A 90 -8.19 -4.58 -1.30
CA SER A 90 -7.33 -5.33 -0.39
C SER A 90 -6.00 -4.65 -0.17
N PHE A 91 -5.58 -4.55 1.08
CA PHE A 91 -4.29 -3.99 1.48
C PHE A 91 -3.69 -4.73 2.67
N GLY A 92 -2.35 -4.65 2.78
CA GLY A 92 -1.61 -5.22 3.90
C GLY A 92 -1.56 -4.26 5.09
N SER A 93 -1.49 -4.83 6.32
CA SER A 93 -1.32 -4.09 7.56
C SER A 93 -0.41 -4.86 8.50
N GLU A 94 0.45 -4.18 9.22
CA GLU A 94 1.27 -4.77 10.27
C GLU A 94 0.45 -5.02 11.55
N CYS A 95 -0.41 -4.10 11.95
CA CYS A 95 -1.21 -4.24 13.16
C CYS A 95 -2.36 -5.25 13.01
N GLY A 96 -2.85 -5.48 11.79
CA GLY A 96 -3.89 -6.48 11.50
C GLY A 96 -5.29 -6.18 12.08
N ASN A 97 -5.51 -4.97 12.61
CA ASN A 97 -6.77 -4.57 13.27
C ASN A 97 -7.46 -3.46 12.46
N ILE A 98 -8.50 -3.84 11.70
CA ILE A 98 -9.20 -2.91 10.82
C ILE A 98 -10.08 -1.91 11.59
N GLU A 99 -10.61 -2.29 12.75
CA GLU A 99 -11.42 -1.43 13.60
C GLU A 99 -10.59 -0.26 14.10
N ASN A 100 -9.41 -0.54 14.66
CA ASN A 100 -8.47 0.48 15.13
C ASN A 100 -8.04 1.41 13.98
N LEU A 101 -7.69 0.87 12.81
CA LEU A 101 -7.32 1.69 11.65
C LEU A 101 -8.48 2.54 11.14
N SER A 102 -9.72 2.06 11.24
CA SER A 102 -10.92 2.82 10.86
C SER A 102 -11.19 3.96 11.83
N GLU A 103 -11.03 3.75 13.14
CA GLU A 103 -11.14 4.81 14.14
C GLU A 103 -10.12 5.93 13.90
N ILE A 104 -8.87 5.55 13.57
CA ILE A 104 -7.83 6.53 13.21
C ILE A 104 -8.20 7.24 11.89
N ALA A 105 -8.77 6.52 10.92
CA ALA A 105 -9.21 7.11 9.66
C ALA A 105 -10.36 8.11 9.87
N ASP A 106 -11.27 7.86 10.80
CA ASP A 106 -12.38 8.74 11.12
C ASP A 106 -11.99 9.94 12.00
N THR A 107 -10.86 9.85 12.68
CA THR A 107 -10.37 10.96 13.53
C THR A 107 -9.93 12.14 12.66
N PRO A 108 -10.46 13.36 12.89
CA PRO A 108 -10.01 14.56 12.20
C PRO A 108 -8.53 14.82 12.48
N VAL A 109 -7.75 14.97 11.43
CA VAL A 109 -6.34 15.29 11.55
C VAL A 109 -6.19 16.80 11.78
N ASN A 110 -5.55 17.18 12.89
CA ASN A 110 -5.20 18.57 13.12
C ASN A 110 -4.01 18.99 12.23
N LEU A 111 -4.33 19.56 11.06
CA LEU A 111 -3.32 19.98 10.08
C LEU A 111 -2.36 21.05 10.62
N ASN A 112 -2.80 21.89 11.56
CA ASN A 112 -1.92 22.89 12.18
C ASN A 112 -0.86 22.20 13.04
N HIS A 113 -1.23 21.19 13.81
CA HIS A 113 -0.28 20.42 14.61
C HIS A 113 0.69 19.60 13.74
N ILE A 114 0.22 19.04 12.61
CA ILE A 114 1.15 18.43 11.63
C ILE A 114 2.15 19.45 11.12
N LYS A 115 1.70 20.65 10.77
CA LYS A 115 2.56 21.72 10.26
C LYS A 115 3.60 22.14 11.29
N GLU A 116 3.21 22.32 12.54
CA GLU A 116 4.14 22.60 13.66
C GLU A 116 5.24 21.54 13.77
N ILE A 117 4.89 20.25 13.67
CA ILE A 117 5.86 19.16 13.69
C ILE A 117 6.75 19.20 12.43
N MET A 118 6.19 19.45 11.25
CA MET A 118 6.96 19.56 10.01
C MET A 118 7.95 20.73 10.02
N ASP A 119 7.60 21.84 10.66
CA ASP A 119 8.47 23.02 10.83
C ASP A 119 9.74 22.68 11.65
N THR A 120 9.77 21.55 12.37
CA THR A 120 10.99 21.01 12.99
C THR A 120 11.93 20.27 12.01
N GLY A 121 11.60 20.23 10.73
CA GLY A 121 12.41 19.59 9.67
C GLY A 121 12.07 18.12 9.40
N VAL A 122 11.00 17.58 9.99
CA VAL A 122 10.56 16.21 9.70
C VAL A 122 9.60 16.16 8.51
N SER A 123 9.62 15.04 7.78
CA SER A 123 8.72 14.84 6.63
C SER A 123 7.25 14.65 7.09
N PHE A 124 6.30 14.94 6.20
CA PHE A 124 4.86 14.73 6.48
C PHE A 124 4.54 13.31 6.99
N PRO A 125 5.04 12.21 6.38
CA PRO A 125 4.79 10.86 6.91
C PRO A 125 5.29 10.67 8.34
N LYS A 126 6.45 11.25 8.67
CA LYS A 126 7.01 11.20 10.02
C LYS A 126 6.19 12.03 11.00
N ALA A 127 5.79 13.25 10.61
CA ALA A 127 4.94 14.11 11.43
C ALA A 127 3.57 13.45 11.68
N TYR A 128 2.97 12.86 10.65
CA TYR A 128 1.72 12.12 10.77
C TYR A 128 1.85 10.89 11.68
N SER A 129 2.93 10.12 11.55
CA SER A 129 3.24 8.97 12.41
C SER A 129 3.41 9.38 13.90
N LEU A 130 4.01 10.54 14.17
CA LEU A 130 4.15 11.05 15.54
C LEU A 130 2.80 11.39 16.18
N LEU A 131 1.82 11.82 15.38
CA LEU A 131 0.46 12.14 15.84
C LEU A 131 -0.43 10.89 15.97
N THR A 132 -0.14 9.85 15.20
CA THR A 132 -0.95 8.63 15.12
C THR A 132 -0.30 7.42 15.79
N SER A 133 0.40 7.63 16.91
CA SER A 133 1.02 6.58 17.75
C SER A 133 1.96 5.62 17.00
N GLN A 134 2.99 6.15 16.32
CA GLN A 134 4.08 5.36 15.70
C GLN A 134 3.62 4.23 14.76
N MET A 135 2.70 4.54 13.87
CA MET A 135 2.19 3.56 12.91
C MET A 135 3.29 3.10 11.94
N GLU A 136 3.25 1.82 11.63
CA GLU A 136 4.09 1.23 10.58
C GLU A 136 3.68 1.72 9.17
N PRO A 137 4.59 1.68 8.18
CA PRO A 137 4.35 2.27 6.86
C PRO A 137 3.09 1.75 6.14
N ASN A 138 2.79 0.44 6.25
CA ASN A 138 1.58 -0.09 5.61
C ASN A 138 0.31 0.27 6.37
N ASP A 139 0.37 0.43 7.69
CA ASP A 139 -0.76 0.91 8.49
C ASP A 139 -1.11 2.36 8.15
N ILE A 140 -0.10 3.24 7.95
CA ILE A 140 -0.32 4.61 7.46
C ILE A 140 -1.03 4.59 6.09
N LEU A 141 -0.58 3.73 5.19
CA LEU A 141 -1.19 3.60 3.86
C LEU A 141 -2.61 3.01 3.96
N ALA A 142 -2.84 2.05 4.85
CA ALA A 142 -4.15 1.47 5.12
C ALA A 142 -5.15 2.54 5.59
N VAL A 143 -4.77 3.41 6.55
CA VAL A 143 -5.58 4.54 6.97
C VAL A 143 -5.91 5.50 5.81
N CYS A 144 -4.94 5.75 4.92
CA CYS A 144 -5.18 6.57 3.74
C CYS A 144 -6.18 5.91 2.77
N TYR A 145 -6.14 4.60 2.57
CA TYR A 145 -7.13 3.87 1.78
C TYR A 145 -8.52 3.92 2.43
N LEU A 146 -8.62 3.68 3.74
CA LEU A 146 -9.88 3.76 4.47
C LEU A 146 -10.53 5.14 4.34
N LYS A 147 -9.74 6.22 4.44
CA LYS A 147 -10.22 7.59 4.18
C LYS A 147 -10.72 7.77 2.75
N ALA A 148 -9.97 7.29 1.76
CA ALA A 148 -10.28 7.47 0.35
C ALA A 148 -11.53 6.70 -0.10
N ILE A 149 -11.87 5.57 0.55
CA ILE A 149 -13.07 4.78 0.23
C ILE A 149 -14.31 5.18 1.02
N LYS A 150 -14.21 6.11 2.00
CA LYS A 150 -15.27 6.42 2.97
C LYS A 150 -16.64 6.71 2.32
N ASP A 151 -16.64 7.47 1.22
CA ASP A 151 -17.86 7.85 0.50
C ASP A 151 -18.06 7.02 -0.77
N THR A 152 -17.60 5.77 -0.77
CA THR A 152 -17.73 4.85 -1.89
C THR A 152 -18.45 3.57 -1.46
N LYS A 153 -18.83 2.72 -2.44
CA LYS A 153 -19.37 1.37 -2.17
C LYS A 153 -18.26 0.33 -1.93
N ILE A 154 -16.98 0.68 -2.11
CA ILE A 154 -15.85 -0.23 -2.03
C ILE A 154 -15.63 -0.66 -0.57
N LYS A 155 -15.58 -1.96 -0.33
CA LYS A 155 -15.38 -2.53 1.00
C LYS A 155 -13.91 -2.84 1.24
N PRO A 156 -13.34 -2.49 2.42
CA PRO A 156 -11.96 -2.80 2.75
C PRO A 156 -11.78 -4.27 3.13
N VAL A 157 -10.68 -4.88 2.69
CA VAL A 157 -10.25 -6.22 3.06
C VAL A 157 -8.80 -6.18 3.52
N LEU A 158 -8.62 -6.21 4.82
CA LEU A 158 -7.30 -6.17 5.45
C LEU A 158 -6.69 -7.56 5.47
N ILE A 159 -5.42 -7.66 5.06
CA ILE A 159 -4.59 -8.85 5.17
C ILE A 159 -3.44 -8.54 6.13
N GLN A 160 -3.39 -9.26 7.25
CA GLN A 160 -2.32 -9.10 8.20
C GLN A 160 -1.00 -9.56 7.60
N ARG A 161 0.05 -8.75 7.75
CA ARG A 161 1.41 -9.07 7.32
C ARG A 161 2.11 -9.91 8.38
N ASN A 162 2.84 -10.90 7.95
CA ASN A 162 3.63 -11.78 8.83
C ASN A 162 5.08 -11.31 9.01
N THR A 163 5.52 -10.27 8.26
CA THR A 163 6.87 -9.71 8.30
C THR A 163 6.80 -8.19 8.33
N GLY A 164 7.68 -7.55 9.12
CA GLY A 164 7.81 -6.10 9.17
C GLY A 164 8.29 -5.51 7.84
N TYR A 165 8.00 -4.24 7.58
CA TYR A 165 8.40 -3.56 6.35
C TYR A 165 9.94 -3.50 6.18
N PHE A 166 10.66 -3.30 7.26
CA PHE A 166 12.13 -3.17 7.29
C PHE A 166 12.84 -4.48 7.71
N ASP A 167 12.15 -5.62 7.71
CA ASP A 167 12.79 -6.90 7.97
C ASP A 167 13.81 -7.21 6.86
N GLU A 168 15.08 -7.37 7.23
CA GLU A 168 16.21 -7.64 6.34
C GLU A 168 16.47 -9.15 6.16
N THR A 169 15.77 -9.99 6.91
CA THR A 169 15.97 -11.44 6.86
C THR A 169 15.45 -12.06 5.57
N ILE A 170 16.29 -12.84 4.91
CA ILE A 170 15.88 -13.66 3.77
C ILE A 170 15.24 -14.94 4.29
N GLN A 171 13.93 -15.01 4.20
CA GLN A 171 13.09 -16.14 4.57
C GLN A 171 11.97 -16.33 3.52
N PRO A 172 11.20 -17.42 3.54
CA PRO A 172 10.19 -17.68 2.52
C PRO A 172 9.21 -16.52 2.27
N LEU A 173 8.95 -15.66 3.30
CA LEU A 173 8.14 -14.45 3.20
C LEU A 173 8.99 -13.17 3.34
N ALA A 174 10.19 -13.16 2.78
CA ALA A 174 11.07 -11.99 2.83
C ALA A 174 10.40 -10.71 2.31
N SER A 175 10.75 -9.56 2.89
CA SER A 175 10.26 -8.26 2.44
C SER A 175 10.89 -7.86 1.08
N ALA A 176 10.23 -6.99 0.32
CA ALA A 176 10.84 -6.42 -0.89
C ALA A 176 12.12 -5.65 -0.59
N TYR A 177 12.24 -5.07 0.61
CA TYR A 177 13.45 -4.38 1.08
C TYR A 177 14.61 -5.36 1.24
N ALA A 178 14.39 -6.49 1.95
CA ALA A 178 15.41 -7.55 2.11
C ALA A 178 15.91 -8.09 0.76
N ILE A 179 14.97 -8.35 -0.17
CA ILE A 179 15.32 -8.86 -1.51
C ILE A 179 16.18 -7.85 -2.28
N ARG A 180 15.84 -6.56 -2.28
CA ARG A 180 16.64 -5.54 -2.97
C ARG A 180 18.04 -5.43 -2.37
N ASN A 181 18.15 -5.40 -1.05
CA ASN A 181 19.44 -5.32 -0.37
C ASN A 181 20.36 -6.52 -0.72
N ALA A 182 19.80 -7.73 -0.74
CA ALA A 182 20.54 -8.93 -1.10
C ALA A 182 21.01 -8.97 -2.58
N CYS A 183 20.35 -8.24 -3.47
CA CYS A 183 20.75 -8.17 -4.88
C CYS A 183 21.79 -7.07 -5.17
N ILE A 184 22.02 -6.14 -4.25
CA ILE A 184 22.97 -5.02 -4.41
C ILE A 184 24.35 -5.36 -3.79
N GLN A 185 24.39 -6.32 -2.89
CA GLN A 185 25.64 -6.87 -2.31
C GLN A 185 26.31 -7.85 -3.27
#